data_217548b5e2ebd3795c38bbc3f7d96070
#
_entry.id   217548b5e2ebd3795c38bbc3f7d96070
#
_cell.length_a   1.000
_cell.length_b   1.000
_cell.length_c   1.000
_cell.angle_alpha   90.00
_cell.angle_beta   90.00
_cell.angle_gamma   90.00
#
_symmetry.space_group_name_H-M   'P 1'
#
loop_
_entity.id
_entity.type
_entity.pdbx_description
1 polymer ?
#
loop_
_entity_poly.entity_id
_entity_poly.type
_entity_poly.pdbx_seq_one_letter_code
_entity_poly.pdbx_strand_id
1 'polypeptide(L)'
;MTNDSEHSPPTDAELREVALTRDEYKRATDLLGRQPNQVELGIIGGMWSEHCGYKHSRPLLKRLPGDGDQVLIGAGEENAGAVDIGDGLAIVMKIESHNHPSAVEPFQGAATGVGGILRDIFTMGARPIALLDSLRFGPLDDERGRYLANGIVGGVAWYLSLIHI
;
A
#
# COMPACT_ATOMS: atom_id res chain seq x y z
N MET A 1 -26.60 -30.50 5.78
CA MET A 1 -25.78 -31.44 5.00
C MET A 1 -24.52 -30.69 4.60
N THR A 2 -23.50 -30.79 5.42
CA THR A 2 -22.18 -30.17 5.18
C THR A 2 -21.44 -31.08 4.23
N ASN A 3 -21.22 -30.57 3.02
CA ASN A 3 -20.43 -31.25 2.01
C ASN A 3 -18.94 -31.08 2.38
N ASP A 4 -18.46 -31.88 3.34
CA ASP A 4 -17.04 -32.07 3.60
C ASP A 4 -16.46 -32.92 2.47
N SER A 5 -16.33 -32.31 1.28
CA SER A 5 -15.43 -32.86 0.28
C SER A 5 -14.02 -32.67 0.84
N GLU A 6 -13.39 -33.83 1.20
CA GLU A 6 -11.97 -33.89 1.54
C GLU A 6 -11.16 -33.30 0.40
N HIS A 7 -10.89 -31.97 0.51
CA HIS A 7 -9.96 -31.32 -0.39
C HIS A 7 -8.55 -31.71 0.07
N SER A 8 -7.81 -32.34 -0.82
CA SER A 8 -6.38 -32.56 -0.60
C SER A 8 -5.72 -31.23 -0.21
N PRO A 9 -4.73 -31.24 0.70
CA PRO A 9 -4.00 -30.02 1.05
C PRO A 9 -3.45 -29.34 -0.21
N PRO A 10 -3.46 -28.01 -0.29
CA PRO A 10 -2.98 -27.29 -1.47
C PRO A 10 -1.50 -27.59 -1.73
N THR A 11 -1.16 -27.67 -2.99
CA THR A 11 0.23 -27.81 -3.45
C THR A 11 1.01 -26.52 -3.22
N ASP A 12 2.34 -26.58 -3.27
CA ASP A 12 3.18 -25.37 -3.17
C ASP A 12 2.97 -24.40 -4.36
N ALA A 13 2.51 -24.91 -5.50
CA ALA A 13 2.16 -24.07 -6.64
C ALA A 13 0.89 -23.25 -6.34
N GLU A 14 -0.18 -23.88 -5.88
CA GLU A 14 -1.42 -23.22 -5.48
C GLU A 14 -1.22 -22.22 -4.33
N LEU A 15 -0.36 -22.53 -3.36
CA LEU A 15 -0.02 -21.58 -2.31
C LEU A 15 0.73 -20.37 -2.85
N ARG A 16 1.64 -20.53 -3.82
CA ARG A 16 2.32 -19.40 -4.47
C ARG A 16 1.37 -18.50 -5.25
N GLU A 17 0.34 -19.07 -5.89
CA GLU A 17 -0.68 -18.26 -6.60
C GLU A 17 -1.42 -17.29 -5.68
N VAL A 18 -1.64 -17.67 -4.43
CA VAL A 18 -2.26 -16.84 -3.41
C VAL A 18 -1.23 -16.14 -2.49
N ALA A 19 0.04 -16.14 -2.87
CA ALA A 19 1.14 -15.52 -2.15
C ALA A 19 1.32 -16.00 -0.69
N LEU A 20 0.98 -17.27 -0.40
CA LEU A 20 1.17 -17.91 0.91
C LEU A 20 2.34 -18.88 0.88
N THR A 21 3.06 -18.94 1.98
CA THR A 21 4.04 -19.98 2.28
C THR A 21 3.36 -21.18 2.94
N ARG A 22 4.06 -22.31 2.98
CA ARG A 22 3.58 -23.53 3.67
C ARG A 22 3.37 -23.27 5.18
N ASP A 23 4.22 -22.48 5.81
CA ASP A 23 4.10 -22.13 7.23
C ASP A 23 2.89 -21.22 7.49
N GLU A 24 2.62 -20.29 6.59
CA GLU A 24 1.43 -19.43 6.67
C GLU A 24 0.15 -20.25 6.47
N TYR A 25 0.14 -21.19 5.52
CA TYR A 25 -0.97 -22.13 5.35
C TYR A 25 -1.24 -22.93 6.62
N LYS A 26 -0.17 -23.49 7.23
CA LYS A 26 -0.29 -24.22 8.50
C LYS A 26 -0.88 -23.34 9.59
N ARG A 27 -0.38 -22.12 9.73
CA ARG A 27 -0.91 -21.14 10.69
C ARG A 27 -2.39 -20.82 10.45
N ALA A 28 -2.79 -20.66 9.19
CA ALA A 28 -4.20 -20.45 8.82
C ALA A 28 -5.07 -21.64 9.22
N THR A 29 -4.60 -22.88 8.97
CA THR A 29 -5.27 -24.12 9.35
C THR A 29 -5.42 -24.22 10.86
N ASP A 30 -4.38 -23.90 11.63
CA ASP A 30 -4.40 -23.91 13.09
C ASP A 30 -5.40 -22.88 13.65
N LEU A 31 -5.45 -21.68 13.07
CA LEU A 31 -6.38 -20.61 13.47
C LEU A 31 -7.84 -20.95 13.16
N LEU A 32 -8.11 -21.61 12.03
CA LEU A 32 -9.45 -22.01 11.62
C LEU A 32 -9.92 -23.30 12.31
N GLY A 33 -9.00 -24.09 12.86
CA GLY A 33 -9.29 -25.44 13.38
C GLY A 33 -9.64 -26.46 12.29
N ARG A 34 -9.46 -26.10 11.01
CA ARG A 34 -9.71 -26.94 9.83
C ARG A 34 -8.91 -26.41 8.63
N GLN A 35 -8.85 -27.19 7.58
CA GLN A 35 -8.27 -26.72 6.33
C GLN A 35 -9.12 -25.57 5.73
N PRO A 36 -8.49 -24.45 5.32
CA PRO A 36 -9.18 -23.40 4.58
C PRO A 36 -9.59 -23.90 3.18
N ASN A 37 -10.75 -23.49 2.72
CA ASN A 37 -11.16 -23.71 1.33
C ASN A 37 -10.44 -22.73 0.39
N GLN A 38 -10.61 -22.90 -0.92
CA GLN A 38 -9.91 -22.09 -1.93
C GLN A 38 -10.23 -20.58 -1.83
N VAL A 39 -11.46 -20.22 -1.51
CA VAL A 39 -11.86 -18.81 -1.33
C VAL A 39 -11.19 -18.21 -0.09
N GLU A 40 -11.21 -18.95 1.01
CA GLU A 40 -10.55 -18.55 2.26
C GLU A 40 -9.04 -18.41 2.08
N LEU A 41 -8.39 -19.29 1.32
CA LEU A 41 -6.97 -19.16 0.96
C LEU A 41 -6.71 -17.88 0.18
N GLY A 42 -7.54 -17.52 -0.78
CA GLY A 42 -7.43 -16.27 -1.53
C GLY A 42 -7.59 -15.04 -0.63
N ILE A 43 -8.57 -15.06 0.27
CA ILE A 43 -8.79 -13.98 1.24
C ILE A 43 -7.61 -13.85 2.20
N ILE A 44 -7.15 -14.95 2.78
CA ILE A 44 -6.00 -14.96 3.71
C ILE A 44 -4.74 -14.48 3.00
N GLY A 45 -4.49 -14.97 1.77
CA GLY A 45 -3.36 -14.54 0.95
C GLY A 45 -3.37 -13.04 0.66
N GLY A 46 -4.54 -12.48 0.33
CA GLY A 46 -4.71 -11.04 0.15
C GLY A 46 -4.47 -10.25 1.44
N MET A 47 -5.11 -10.65 2.55
CA MET A 47 -4.98 -9.95 3.83
C MET A 47 -3.57 -10.06 4.44
N TRP A 48 -2.88 -11.19 4.26
CA TRP A 48 -1.53 -11.42 4.76
C TRP A 48 -0.45 -11.01 3.74
N SER A 49 -0.82 -10.37 2.63
CA SER A 49 0.13 -9.86 1.64
C SER A 49 1.00 -8.73 2.19
N GLU A 50 2.07 -8.41 1.49
CA GLU A 50 2.89 -7.23 1.79
C GLU A 50 2.05 -5.95 1.71
N HIS A 51 1.11 -5.88 0.76
CA HIS A 51 0.27 -4.71 0.56
C HIS A 51 -0.67 -4.43 1.74
N CYS A 52 -1.36 -5.45 2.25
CA CYS A 52 -2.34 -5.28 3.33
C CYS A 52 -1.73 -5.51 4.72
N GLY A 53 -0.87 -6.51 4.85
CA GLY A 53 -0.32 -6.97 6.13
C GLY A 53 1.09 -6.50 6.44
N TYR A 54 1.79 -5.88 5.47
CA TYR A 54 3.19 -5.45 5.61
C TYR A 54 4.10 -6.59 6.09
N LYS A 55 3.86 -7.83 5.58
CA LYS A 55 4.47 -9.04 6.15
C LYS A 55 6.00 -9.06 6.11
N HIS A 56 6.60 -8.40 5.14
CA HIS A 56 8.05 -8.29 5.00
C HIS A 56 8.59 -6.94 5.52
N SER A 57 7.90 -5.84 5.24
CA SER A 57 8.37 -4.50 5.58
C SER A 57 8.11 -4.09 7.03
N ARG A 58 7.10 -4.65 7.69
CA ARG A 58 6.74 -4.27 9.06
C ARG A 58 7.89 -4.33 10.08
N PRO A 59 8.76 -5.35 10.07
CA PRO A 59 9.93 -5.37 10.96
C PRO A 59 10.95 -4.27 10.65
N LEU A 60 11.03 -3.85 9.37
CA LEU A 60 11.92 -2.76 8.94
C LEU A 60 11.34 -1.39 9.30
N LEU A 61 10.03 -1.21 9.09
CA LEU A 61 9.33 0.03 9.44
C LEU A 61 9.43 0.33 10.93
N LYS A 62 9.37 -0.70 11.79
CA LYS A 62 9.56 -0.56 13.24
C LYS A 62 10.96 -0.07 13.65
N ARG A 63 11.94 -0.06 12.74
CA ARG A 63 13.28 0.46 13.00
C ARG A 63 13.41 1.96 12.72
N LEU A 64 12.41 2.54 12.06
CA LEU A 64 12.37 3.98 11.85
C LEU A 64 12.02 4.67 13.17
N PRO A 65 12.65 5.80 13.48
CA PRO A 65 12.27 6.57 14.67
C PRO A 65 10.81 7.03 14.51
N GLY A 66 9.98 6.64 15.46
CA GLY A 66 8.55 6.98 15.46
C GLY A 66 8.14 7.75 16.72
N ASP A 67 9.09 8.03 17.59
CA ASP A 67 8.91 8.70 18.88
C ASP A 67 9.86 9.90 18.98
N GLY A 68 9.45 10.89 19.72
CA GLY A 68 10.20 12.13 19.94
C GLY A 68 9.26 13.24 20.42
N ASP A 69 9.80 14.24 21.09
CA ASP A 69 9.01 15.34 21.68
C ASP A 69 8.16 16.11 20.66
N GLN A 70 8.53 16.07 19.38
CA GLN A 70 7.82 16.73 18.30
C GLN A 70 6.81 15.84 17.59
N VAL A 71 6.81 14.52 17.85
CA VAL A 71 5.86 13.59 17.20
C VAL A 71 4.51 13.66 17.92
N LEU A 72 3.51 14.15 17.21
CA LEU A 72 2.13 14.22 17.71
C LEU A 72 1.35 12.95 17.40
N ILE A 73 1.60 12.37 16.22
CA ILE A 73 0.99 11.12 15.76
C ILE A 73 2.09 10.31 15.08
N GLY A 74 2.39 9.14 15.64
CA GLY A 74 3.42 8.25 15.16
C GLY A 74 3.01 7.43 13.92
N ALA A 75 3.99 6.78 13.32
CA ALA A 75 3.76 5.95 12.14
C ALA A 75 2.86 4.74 12.44
N GLY A 76 1.72 4.63 11.77
CA GLY A 76 0.77 3.52 11.90
C GLY A 76 -0.26 3.68 13.01
N GLU A 77 -0.31 4.81 13.69
CA GLU A 77 -1.35 5.14 14.66
C GLU A 77 -2.63 5.62 13.97
N GLU A 78 -2.44 6.45 12.92
CA GLU A 78 -3.52 7.02 12.13
C GLU A 78 -3.21 6.94 10.62
N ASN A 79 -4.08 7.51 9.78
CA ASN A 79 -3.91 7.51 8.32
C ASN A 79 -2.66 8.28 7.85
N ALA A 80 -2.21 9.26 8.62
CA ALA A 80 -0.99 10.03 8.37
C ALA A 80 -0.28 10.36 9.67
N GLY A 81 1.02 10.59 9.62
CA GLY A 81 1.79 11.07 10.75
C GLY A 81 1.66 12.58 10.93
N ALA A 82 1.83 13.06 12.17
CA ALA A 82 1.82 14.49 12.49
C ALA A 82 3.01 14.88 13.35
N VAL A 83 3.64 16.01 13.02
CA VAL A 83 4.82 16.52 13.72
C VAL A 83 4.59 17.98 14.09
N ASP A 84 4.85 18.33 15.33
CA ASP A 84 4.83 19.72 15.81
C ASP A 84 6.02 20.50 15.21
N ILE A 85 5.72 21.63 14.62
CA ILE A 85 6.73 22.54 14.04
C ILE A 85 6.84 23.87 14.82
N GLY A 86 6.22 23.95 15.99
CA GLY A 86 6.18 25.14 16.82
C GLY A 86 5.02 26.08 16.51
N ASP A 87 4.87 27.12 17.28
CA ASP A 87 3.85 28.16 17.15
C ASP A 87 2.39 27.65 17.11
N GLY A 88 2.13 26.46 17.68
CA GLY A 88 0.84 25.81 17.64
C GLY A 88 0.47 25.22 16.28
N LEU A 89 1.46 25.03 15.42
CA LEU A 89 1.31 24.46 14.07
C LEU A 89 1.87 23.03 14.03
N ALA A 90 1.23 22.19 13.21
CA ALA A 90 1.71 20.84 12.93
C ALA A 90 1.75 20.58 11.42
N ILE A 91 2.73 19.80 10.99
CA ILE A 91 2.76 19.22 9.64
C ILE A 91 2.20 17.80 9.68
N VAL A 92 1.17 17.56 8.90
CA VAL A 92 0.65 16.23 8.62
C VAL A 92 1.25 15.72 7.34
N MET A 93 1.83 14.52 7.35
CA MET A 93 2.50 13.94 6.18
C MET A 93 2.20 12.47 6.02
N LYS A 94 2.12 12.05 4.76
CA LYS A 94 1.97 10.66 4.34
C LYS A 94 2.93 10.37 3.19
N ILE A 95 3.47 9.17 3.17
CA ILE A 95 4.22 8.64 2.03
C ILE A 95 3.61 7.32 1.58
N GLU A 96 3.47 7.15 0.28
CA GLU A 96 2.96 5.93 -0.33
C GLU A 96 3.70 5.64 -1.63
N SER A 97 3.88 4.37 -1.96
CA SER A 97 4.35 3.92 -3.26
C SER A 97 3.19 3.37 -4.07
N HIS A 98 2.93 3.93 -5.24
CA HIS A 98 1.87 3.48 -6.17
C HIS A 98 2.46 2.95 -7.48
N ASN A 99 3.58 2.20 -7.39
CA ASN A 99 4.38 1.79 -8.55
C ASN A 99 3.72 0.68 -9.38
N HIS A 100 3.10 -0.32 -8.76
CA HIS A 100 2.49 -1.44 -9.51
C HIS A 100 1.32 -0.99 -10.39
N PRO A 101 0.30 -0.29 -9.87
CA PRO A 101 -0.77 0.24 -10.72
C PRO A 101 -0.24 1.17 -11.81
N SER A 102 0.74 2.03 -11.50
CA SER A 102 1.32 2.95 -12.46
C SER A 102 2.20 2.27 -13.52
N ALA A 103 2.76 1.10 -13.22
CA ALA A 103 3.48 0.31 -14.22
C ALA A 103 2.54 -0.33 -15.25
N VAL A 104 1.30 -0.59 -14.90
CA VAL A 104 0.27 -1.19 -15.77
C VAL A 104 -0.50 -0.11 -16.53
N GLU A 105 -1.09 0.83 -15.79
CA GLU A 105 -1.88 1.96 -16.29
C GLU A 105 -1.34 3.27 -15.73
N PRO A 106 -0.31 3.85 -16.34
CA PRO A 106 0.48 4.91 -15.73
C PRO A 106 -0.34 6.17 -15.40
N PHE A 107 -1.27 6.58 -16.27
CA PHE A 107 -2.11 7.75 -16.02
C PHE A 107 -3.09 7.49 -14.87
N GLN A 108 -3.88 6.42 -14.96
CA GLN A 108 -4.89 6.11 -13.94
C GLN A 108 -4.24 5.69 -12.62
N GLY A 109 -3.15 4.94 -12.68
CA GLY A 109 -2.40 4.53 -11.50
C GLY A 109 -1.84 5.73 -10.73
N ALA A 110 -1.21 6.68 -11.42
CA ALA A 110 -0.67 7.89 -10.81
C ALA A 110 -1.78 8.80 -10.26
N ALA A 111 -2.86 9.02 -11.00
CA ALA A 111 -4.00 9.80 -10.53
C ALA A 111 -4.62 9.19 -9.27
N THR A 112 -4.79 7.87 -9.22
CA THR A 112 -5.30 7.15 -8.05
C THR A 112 -4.35 7.27 -6.86
N GLY A 113 -3.04 7.17 -7.10
CA GLY A 113 -2.02 7.35 -6.06
C GLY A 113 -2.09 8.73 -5.39
N VAL A 114 -2.18 9.78 -6.20
CA VAL A 114 -2.37 11.15 -5.70
C VAL A 114 -3.67 11.27 -4.90
N GLY A 115 -4.77 10.76 -5.43
CA GLY A 115 -6.07 10.80 -4.76
C GLY A 115 -6.08 10.10 -3.42
N GLY A 116 -5.47 8.91 -3.34
CA GLY A 116 -5.35 8.13 -2.13
C GLY A 116 -4.56 8.86 -1.04
N ILE A 117 -3.38 9.36 -1.38
CA ILE A 117 -2.50 10.02 -0.39
C ILE A 117 -3.07 11.36 0.10
N LEU A 118 -3.73 12.10 -0.77
CA LEU A 118 -4.41 13.36 -0.37
C LEU A 118 -5.60 13.07 0.56
N ARG A 119 -6.33 12.00 0.30
CA ARG A 119 -7.43 11.56 1.16
C ARG A 119 -6.95 11.28 2.58
N ASP A 120 -5.79 10.66 2.75
CA ASP A 120 -5.20 10.41 4.07
C ASP A 120 -4.96 11.72 4.84
N ILE A 121 -4.47 12.75 4.16
CA ILE A 121 -4.28 14.08 4.77
C ILE A 121 -5.62 14.73 5.16
N PHE A 122 -6.62 14.66 4.28
CA PHE A 122 -7.95 15.21 4.57
C PHE A 122 -8.64 14.51 5.75
N THR A 123 -8.47 13.19 5.89
CA THR A 123 -9.05 12.45 7.02
C THR A 123 -8.46 12.85 8.37
N MET A 124 -7.27 13.44 8.37
CA MET A 124 -6.64 14.02 9.57
C MET A 124 -7.13 15.44 9.87
N GLY A 125 -8.08 15.98 9.12
CA GLY A 125 -8.54 17.36 9.24
C GLY A 125 -7.54 18.41 8.75
N ALA A 126 -6.48 17.98 8.05
CA ALA A 126 -5.45 18.86 7.51
C ALA A 126 -5.73 19.19 6.04
N ARG A 127 -5.26 20.36 5.60
CA ARG A 127 -5.31 20.77 4.19
C ARG A 127 -3.98 20.43 3.52
N PRO A 128 -3.98 19.70 2.40
CA PRO A 128 -2.78 19.48 1.60
C PRO A 128 -2.21 20.82 1.10
N ILE A 129 -0.91 20.99 1.22
CA ILE A 129 -0.20 22.21 0.80
C ILE A 129 0.93 21.92 -0.19
N ALA A 130 1.37 20.67 -0.27
CA ALA A 130 2.42 20.24 -1.18
C ALA A 130 2.28 18.75 -1.50
N LEU A 131 2.66 18.38 -2.70
CA LEU A 131 2.89 17.00 -3.12
C LEU A 131 4.33 16.88 -3.61
N LEU A 132 5.03 15.85 -3.17
CA LEU A 132 6.39 15.54 -3.56
C LEU A 132 6.44 14.17 -4.19
N ASP A 133 7.02 14.06 -5.37
CA ASP A 133 7.15 12.80 -6.09
C ASP A 133 8.61 12.47 -6.39
N SER A 134 9.02 11.26 -6.06
CA SER A 134 10.32 10.69 -6.45
C SER A 134 10.14 9.81 -7.68
N LEU A 135 9.96 10.43 -8.85
CA LEU A 135 9.66 9.74 -10.10
C LEU A 135 10.88 9.01 -10.68
N ARG A 136 10.68 7.77 -11.11
CA ARG A 136 11.71 6.93 -11.73
C ARG A 136 11.10 6.07 -12.82
N PHE A 137 11.56 6.23 -14.07
CA PHE A 137 10.97 5.58 -15.25
C PHE A 137 11.95 4.70 -16.02
N GLY A 138 13.23 4.78 -15.77
CA GLY A 138 14.28 4.31 -16.65
C GLY A 138 14.64 5.33 -17.75
N PRO A 139 15.39 4.93 -18.80
CA PRO A 139 15.80 5.81 -19.87
C PRO A 139 14.61 6.37 -20.65
N LEU A 140 14.64 7.68 -20.95
CA LEU A 140 13.59 8.34 -21.73
C LEU A 140 13.78 8.24 -23.25
N ASP A 141 14.89 7.72 -23.70
CA ASP A 141 15.12 7.32 -25.10
C ASP A 141 14.45 5.97 -25.46
N ASP A 142 14.07 5.20 -24.45
CA ASP A 142 13.25 4.01 -24.60
C ASP A 142 11.75 4.33 -24.70
N GLU A 143 11.03 3.59 -25.56
CA GLU A 143 9.60 3.78 -25.77
C GLU A 143 8.77 3.54 -24.51
N ARG A 144 9.11 2.49 -23.75
CA ARG A 144 8.46 2.16 -22.50
C ARG A 144 8.68 3.23 -21.44
N GLY A 145 9.91 3.73 -21.32
CA GLY A 145 10.26 4.83 -20.40
C GLY A 145 9.44 6.09 -20.69
N ARG A 146 9.32 6.47 -21.97
CA ARG A 146 8.49 7.62 -22.38
C ARG A 146 7.01 7.40 -22.10
N TYR A 147 6.48 6.21 -22.39
CA TYR A 147 5.09 5.87 -22.11
C TYR A 147 4.76 6.02 -20.62
N LEU A 148 5.60 5.46 -19.76
CA LEU A 148 5.44 5.57 -18.31
C LEU A 148 5.55 7.01 -17.83
N ALA A 149 6.58 7.74 -18.25
CA ALA A 149 6.79 9.13 -17.86
C ALA A 149 5.62 10.03 -18.24
N ASN A 150 5.17 9.96 -19.49
CA ASN A 150 4.05 10.75 -19.97
C ASN A 150 2.76 10.43 -19.22
N GLY A 151 2.47 9.16 -19.00
CA GLY A 151 1.27 8.74 -18.30
C GLY A 151 1.28 9.15 -16.84
N ILE A 152 2.38 8.88 -16.12
CA ILE A 152 2.48 9.18 -14.68
C ILE A 152 2.45 10.68 -14.43
N VAL A 153 3.27 11.46 -15.14
CA VAL A 153 3.28 12.93 -15.00
C VAL A 153 1.91 13.51 -15.38
N GLY A 154 1.30 12.99 -16.46
CA GLY A 154 -0.05 13.38 -16.86
C GLY A 154 -1.11 13.11 -15.79
N GLY A 155 -1.08 11.92 -15.17
CA GLY A 155 -2.01 11.52 -14.12
C GLY A 155 -1.87 12.37 -12.85
N VAL A 156 -0.64 12.61 -12.41
CA VAL A 156 -0.34 13.49 -11.26
C VAL A 156 -0.85 14.91 -11.55
N ALA A 157 -0.47 15.48 -12.69
CA ALA A 157 -0.85 16.85 -13.06
C ALA A 157 -2.38 17.00 -13.20
N TRP A 158 -3.04 16.02 -13.80
CA TRP A 158 -4.49 16.04 -13.97
C TRP A 158 -5.21 16.07 -12.61
N TYR A 159 -4.82 15.20 -11.69
CA TYR A 159 -5.47 15.14 -10.37
C TYR A 159 -5.23 16.42 -9.58
N LEU A 160 -4.00 16.94 -9.56
CA LEU A 160 -3.66 18.17 -8.85
C LEU A 160 -4.41 19.39 -9.42
N SER A 161 -4.65 19.42 -10.74
CA SER A 161 -5.43 20.51 -11.38
C SER A 161 -6.89 20.56 -10.91
N LEU A 162 -7.46 19.46 -10.45
CA LEU A 162 -8.82 19.38 -9.93
C LEU A 162 -8.97 19.94 -8.51
N ILE A 163 -7.92 19.90 -7.73
CA ILE A 163 -7.94 20.30 -6.31
C ILE A 163 -7.19 21.62 -6.04
N HIS A 164 -6.58 22.22 -7.05
CA HIS A 164 -5.87 23.50 -6.97
C HIS A 164 -4.83 23.56 -5.83
N ILE A 165 -3.98 22.55 -5.76
CA ILE A 165 -2.77 22.55 -4.92
C ILE A 165 -1.61 23.17 -5.68
#